data_6f4d705bc89c86ca6b9845e9bae423ac
#
_entry.id   6f4d705bc89c86ca6b9845e9bae423ac
#
_cell.length_a   1.000
_cell.length_b   1.000
_cell.length_c   1.000
_cell.angle_alpha   90.00
_cell.angle_beta   90.00
_cell.angle_gamma   90.00
#
_symmetry.space_group_name_H-M   'P 1'
#
loop_
_entity.id
_entity.type
_entity.pdbx_description
1 polymer ?
#
loop_
_entity_poly.entity_id
_entity_poly.type
_entity_poly.pdbx_seq_one_letter_code
_entity_poly.pdbx_strand_id
1 'polypeptide(L)'
;TIVEGLIDNIQNFTDARLCLANAIFRGSSYAFIEGQRILIQMPGDSIARSWWVPLRLVDVDRRRFRLARDFETKELGWQLWSVERQDWEPLDNPQWFVRSVFQDTEDSLGYGRGMLDTLYYFQANKARVLRDAMSASARFGKGMVLAAVDQLRGPDGRPVSGEDGSTVVDAWKTELARMSAEHAIVHDSRDKVSIVQG
;
A
#
# COMPACT_ATOMS: atom_id res chain seq x y z
N THR A 1 21.56 36.33 9.84
CA THR A 1 22.23 35.57 10.93
C THR A 1 23.24 34.58 10.37
N ILE A 2 24.17 34.05 11.21
CA ILE A 2 25.13 33.01 10.81
C ILE A 2 24.39 31.77 10.31
N VAL A 3 23.28 31.41 10.95
CA VAL A 3 22.45 30.24 10.57
C VAL A 3 21.83 30.43 9.19
N GLU A 4 21.32 31.59 8.87
CA GLU A 4 20.79 31.90 7.54
C GLU A 4 21.88 31.73 6.46
N GLY A 5 23.05 32.29 6.70
CA GLY A 5 24.17 32.15 5.79
C GLY A 5 24.66 30.72 5.62
N LEU A 6 24.55 29.83 6.63
CA LEU A 6 24.84 28.42 6.52
C LEU A 6 23.78 27.67 5.70
N ILE A 7 22.51 28.03 5.87
CA ILE A 7 21.40 27.45 5.11
C ILE A 7 21.50 27.86 3.64
N ASP A 8 21.80 29.12 3.36
CA ASP A 8 21.94 29.66 2.00
C ASP A 8 23.09 29.00 1.22
N ASN A 9 24.11 28.48 1.93
CA ASN A 9 25.21 27.75 1.33
C ASN A 9 24.87 26.31 0.89
N ILE A 10 23.72 25.78 1.33
CA ILE A 10 23.28 24.44 0.93
C ILE A 10 22.76 24.48 -0.51
N GLN A 11 23.55 23.95 -1.46
CA GLN A 11 23.32 24.04 -2.90
C GLN A 11 21.96 23.48 -3.35
N ASN A 12 21.48 22.44 -2.68
CA ASN A 12 20.25 21.73 -3.05
C ASN A 12 19.16 21.85 -1.97
N PHE A 13 19.11 22.93 -1.24
CA PHE A 13 18.21 23.08 -0.08
C PHE A 13 16.73 22.90 -0.44
N THR A 14 16.30 23.45 -1.58
CA THR A 14 14.90 23.31 -2.05
C THR A 14 14.54 21.86 -2.35
N ASP A 15 15.40 21.14 -3.07
CA ASP A 15 15.18 19.73 -3.41
C ASP A 15 15.21 18.87 -2.15
N ALA A 16 16.13 19.16 -1.24
CA ALA A 16 16.22 18.45 0.04
C ALA A 16 14.96 18.66 0.90
N ARG A 17 14.38 19.86 0.90
CA ARG A 17 13.09 20.12 1.58
C ARG A 17 11.97 19.27 0.99
N LEU A 18 11.90 19.11 -0.34
CA LEU A 18 10.92 18.25 -1.00
C LEU A 18 11.14 16.78 -0.64
N CYS A 19 12.40 16.33 -0.62
CA CYS A 19 12.73 14.98 -0.18
C CYS A 19 12.30 14.73 1.28
N LEU A 20 12.59 15.66 2.17
CA LEU A 20 12.18 15.56 3.58
C LEU A 20 10.66 15.64 3.77
N ALA A 21 9.95 16.41 2.93
CA ALA A 21 8.50 16.48 2.92
C ALA A 21 7.84 15.14 2.52
N ASN A 22 8.56 14.25 1.84
CA ASN A 22 8.08 12.90 1.57
C ASN A 22 7.78 12.08 2.84
N ALA A 23 8.25 12.53 4.01
CA ALA A 23 7.86 11.96 5.29
C ALA A 23 6.34 11.97 5.50
N ILE A 24 5.63 12.97 4.97
CA ILE A 24 4.16 13.05 5.03
C ILE A 24 3.53 11.80 4.42
N PHE A 25 4.06 11.34 3.30
CA PHE A 25 3.52 10.16 2.60
C PHE A 25 4.05 8.84 3.17
N ARG A 26 5.33 8.79 3.55
CA ARG A 26 6.04 7.56 3.91
C ARG A 26 6.20 7.36 5.42
N GLY A 27 5.84 8.34 6.25
CA GLY A 27 6.06 8.35 7.70
C GLY A 27 7.39 8.96 8.10
N SER A 28 8.47 8.64 7.42
CA SER A 28 9.79 9.23 7.66
C SER A 28 10.60 9.41 6.38
N SER A 29 11.49 10.39 6.41
CA SER A 29 12.48 10.66 5.36
C SER A 29 13.80 11.06 6.01
N TYR A 30 14.91 10.71 5.37
CA TYR A 30 16.25 10.89 5.90
C TYR A 30 17.15 11.54 4.85
N ALA A 31 17.97 12.48 5.28
CA ALA A 31 19.00 13.06 4.44
C ALA A 31 20.33 13.07 5.16
N PHE A 32 21.39 12.70 4.45
CA PHE A 32 22.77 12.82 4.93
C PHE A 32 23.29 14.22 4.64
N ILE A 33 23.99 14.83 5.60
CA ILE A 33 24.56 16.16 5.46
C ILE A 33 26.01 16.02 4.97
N GLU A 34 26.23 16.36 3.71
CA GLU A 34 27.58 16.50 3.16
C GLU A 34 28.09 17.92 3.43
N GLY A 35 29.31 18.04 3.91
CA GLY A 35 29.93 19.33 4.19
C GLY A 35 31.44 19.26 4.09
N GLN A 36 32.05 20.41 4.19
CA GLN A 36 33.50 20.54 4.20
C GLN A 36 33.97 21.49 5.31
N ARG A 37 35.22 21.33 5.68
CA ARG A 37 35.88 22.28 6.56
C ARG A 37 36.44 23.44 5.76
N ILE A 38 36.04 24.66 6.13
CA ILE A 38 36.55 25.90 5.55
C ILE A 38 37.12 26.80 6.66
N LEU A 39 38.12 27.58 6.31
CA LEU A 39 38.67 28.59 7.21
C LEU A 39 37.82 29.85 7.08
N ILE A 40 37.19 30.25 8.17
CA ILE A 40 36.40 31.47 8.24
C ILE A 40 37.01 32.38 9.31
N GLN A 41 37.24 33.60 8.93
CA GLN A 41 37.58 34.69 9.87
C GLN A 41 36.32 35.45 10.19
N MET A 42 35.89 35.42 11.45
CA MET A 42 34.72 36.19 11.89
C MET A 42 35.08 37.66 11.98
N PRO A 43 34.12 38.57 11.74
CA PRO A 43 34.35 40.01 11.96
C PRO A 43 34.76 40.26 13.41
N GLY A 44 35.95 40.81 13.59
CA GLY A 44 36.53 41.07 14.91
C GLY A 44 37.50 40.02 15.44
N ASP A 45 37.61 38.86 14.80
CA ASP A 45 38.61 37.83 15.13
C ASP A 45 39.93 38.11 14.37
N SER A 46 41.04 38.01 15.08
CA SER A 46 42.39 38.11 14.48
C SER A 46 42.87 36.84 13.83
N ILE A 47 42.18 35.70 14.06
CA ILE A 47 42.59 34.37 13.62
C ILE A 47 41.43 33.70 12.89
N ALA A 48 41.67 33.18 11.69
CA ALA A 48 40.75 32.32 10.97
C ALA A 48 40.65 30.99 11.67
N ARG A 49 39.42 30.50 11.91
CA ARG A 49 39.12 29.20 12.51
C ARG A 49 38.58 28.26 11.48
N SER A 50 38.86 26.97 11.64
CA SER A 50 38.32 25.91 10.80
C SER A 50 36.89 25.59 11.25
N TRP A 51 35.93 25.86 10.38
CA TRP A 51 34.52 25.56 10.60
C TRP A 51 34.08 24.46 9.63
N TRP A 52 33.23 23.54 10.12
CA TRP A 52 32.55 22.61 9.25
C TRP A 52 31.27 23.26 8.72
N VAL A 53 31.11 23.30 7.41
CA VAL A 53 30.00 23.97 6.73
C VAL A 53 29.25 22.96 5.90
N PRO A 54 27.91 22.83 6.06
CA PRO A 54 27.09 21.98 5.21
C PRO A 54 27.03 22.57 3.81
N LEU A 55 27.19 21.71 2.80
CA LEU A 55 27.15 22.07 1.39
C LEU A 55 25.96 21.48 0.69
N ARG A 56 25.58 20.26 1.05
CA ARG A 56 24.59 19.51 0.35
C ARG A 56 23.86 18.53 1.29
N LEU A 57 22.59 18.30 1.02
CA LEU A 57 21.78 17.28 1.66
C LEU A 57 21.49 16.17 0.67
N VAL A 58 21.92 14.95 0.95
CA VAL A 58 21.72 13.78 0.10
C VAL A 58 20.61 12.92 0.66
N ASP A 59 19.59 12.68 -0.17
CA ASP A 59 18.48 11.79 0.21
C ASP A 59 18.98 10.36 0.44
N VAL A 60 18.53 9.76 1.52
CA VAL A 60 18.89 8.38 1.89
C VAL A 60 17.64 7.55 2.01
N ASP A 61 17.60 6.41 1.29
CA ASP A 61 16.46 5.51 1.34
C ASP A 61 16.18 5.07 2.79
N ARG A 62 14.97 5.32 3.25
CA ARG A 62 14.52 4.97 4.61
C ARG A 62 14.73 3.48 4.95
N ARG A 63 14.72 2.59 3.94
CA ARG A 63 14.94 1.16 4.11
C ARG A 63 16.35 0.82 4.60
N ARG A 64 17.27 1.78 4.48
CA ARG A 64 18.63 1.65 5.01
C ARG A 64 18.72 1.99 6.50
N PHE A 65 17.64 2.44 7.12
CA PHE A 65 17.59 2.73 8.56
C PHE A 65 16.69 1.74 9.26
N ARG A 66 17.14 1.23 10.37
CA ARG A 66 16.32 0.46 11.30
C ARG A 66 16.61 0.84 12.73
N LEU A 67 15.58 0.71 13.56
CA LEU A 67 15.74 0.75 15.00
C LEU A 67 15.90 -0.69 15.49
N ALA A 68 17.03 -0.99 16.08
CA ALA A 68 17.30 -2.32 16.62
C ALA A 68 17.71 -2.20 18.09
N ARG A 69 17.38 -3.23 18.86
CA ARG A 69 17.86 -3.34 20.22
C ARG A 69 19.27 -3.95 20.19
N ASP A 70 20.20 -3.25 20.79
CA ASP A 70 21.53 -3.80 21.01
C ASP A 70 21.44 -5.06 21.86
N PHE A 71 22.18 -6.10 21.48
CA PHE A 71 22.09 -7.40 22.14
C PHE A 71 22.73 -7.39 23.53
N GLU A 72 23.78 -6.59 23.72
CA GLU A 72 24.53 -6.50 24.96
C GLU A 72 23.93 -5.48 25.92
N THR A 73 23.71 -4.25 25.46
CA THR A 73 23.23 -3.13 26.27
C THR A 73 21.72 -3.13 26.49
N LYS A 74 20.96 -3.85 25.63
CA LYS A 74 19.49 -3.84 25.57
C LYS A 74 18.89 -2.48 25.20
N GLU A 75 19.69 -1.50 24.85
CA GLU A 75 19.25 -0.19 24.44
C GLU A 75 18.77 -0.19 22.98
N LEU A 76 17.78 0.64 22.68
CA LEU A 76 17.31 0.86 21.31
C LEU A 76 18.22 1.87 20.63
N GLY A 77 18.86 1.45 19.55
CA GLY A 77 19.76 2.27 18.76
C GLY A 77 19.39 2.26 17.28
N TRP A 78 19.66 3.37 16.59
CA TRP A 78 19.54 3.43 15.16
C TRP A 78 20.70 2.72 14.49
N GLN A 79 20.38 1.95 13.46
CA GLN A 79 21.37 1.27 12.62
C GLN A 79 21.17 1.69 11.16
N LEU A 80 22.28 1.80 10.44
CA LEU A 80 22.32 2.10 9.02
C LEU A 80 22.85 0.88 8.25
N TRP A 81 22.18 0.52 7.17
CA TRP A 81 22.67 -0.51 6.26
C TRP A 81 23.89 -0.02 5.49
N SER A 82 25.03 -0.63 5.72
CA SER A 82 26.26 -0.39 4.98
C SER A 82 26.26 -1.20 3.67
N VAL A 83 26.32 -0.50 2.54
CA VAL A 83 26.38 -1.15 1.22
C VAL A 83 27.72 -1.85 1.01
N GLU A 84 28.79 -1.30 1.58
CA GLU A 84 30.15 -1.84 1.44
C GLU A 84 30.31 -3.16 2.21
N ARG A 85 29.81 -3.20 3.44
CA ARG A 85 29.92 -4.38 4.30
C ARG A 85 28.75 -5.36 4.18
N GLN A 86 27.67 -4.95 3.50
CA GLN A 86 26.43 -5.70 3.37
C GLN A 86 25.86 -6.13 4.75
N ASP A 87 26.01 -5.25 5.73
CA ASP A 87 25.55 -5.48 7.10
C ASP A 87 25.01 -4.19 7.75
N TRP A 88 24.35 -4.36 8.89
CA TRP A 88 23.82 -3.28 9.69
C TRP A 88 24.86 -2.76 10.67
N GLU A 89 25.16 -1.49 10.58
CA GLU A 89 26.10 -0.81 11.46
C GLU A 89 25.39 0.15 12.40
N PRO A 90 25.82 0.27 13.68
CA PRO A 90 25.33 1.31 14.56
C PRO A 90 25.52 2.68 13.92
N LEU A 91 24.54 3.58 14.14
CA LEU A 91 24.66 4.95 13.67
C LEU A 91 25.46 5.78 14.66
N ASP A 92 26.78 5.75 14.54
CA ASP A 92 27.71 6.39 15.48
C ASP A 92 27.63 7.91 15.49
N ASN A 93 27.23 8.50 14.35
CA ASN A 93 27.19 9.96 14.18
C ASN A 93 25.80 10.43 13.70
N PRO A 94 24.76 10.38 14.54
CA PRO A 94 23.41 10.77 14.16
C PRO A 94 23.30 12.24 13.75
N GLN A 95 24.21 13.11 14.20
CA GLN A 95 24.25 14.53 13.84
C GLN A 95 24.51 14.78 12.34
N TRP A 96 24.98 13.79 11.61
CA TRP A 96 25.22 13.92 10.15
C TRP A 96 23.97 13.62 9.34
N PHE A 97 22.86 13.32 10.00
CA PHE A 97 21.61 13.02 9.35
C PHE A 97 20.51 13.97 9.81
N VAL A 98 19.75 14.45 8.85
CA VAL A 98 18.46 15.12 9.10
C VAL A 98 17.37 14.09 8.94
N ARG A 99 16.54 13.96 9.96
CA ARG A 99 15.36 13.09 9.94
C ARG A 99 14.10 13.95 10.00
N SER A 100 13.21 13.75 9.06
CA SER A 100 11.85 14.27 9.09
C SER A 100 10.89 13.13 9.39
N VAL A 101 10.03 13.29 10.38
CA VAL A 101 9.05 12.29 10.81
C VAL A 101 7.66 12.91 10.81
N PHE A 102 6.72 12.19 10.22
CA PHE A 102 5.31 12.60 10.17
C PHE A 102 4.49 11.68 11.07
N GLN A 103 3.65 12.28 11.92
CA GLN A 103 2.84 11.55 12.91
C GLN A 103 3.68 10.58 13.76
N ASP A 104 4.73 11.10 14.40
CA ASP A 104 5.53 10.33 15.34
C ASP A 104 4.70 10.07 16.59
N THR A 105 4.24 8.84 16.75
CA THR A 105 3.50 8.36 17.91
C THR A 105 4.37 7.36 18.66
N GLU A 106 4.10 7.13 19.94
CA GLU A 106 4.82 6.13 20.75
C GLU A 106 4.83 4.74 20.08
N ASP A 107 3.75 4.39 19.38
CA ASP A 107 3.61 3.13 18.66
C ASP A 107 4.44 3.08 17.35
N SER A 108 4.86 4.23 16.83
CA SER A 108 5.58 4.30 15.55
C SER A 108 7.06 3.95 15.68
N LEU A 109 7.58 3.80 16.90
CA LEU A 109 8.99 3.57 17.19
C LEU A 109 9.93 4.54 16.43
N GLY A 110 9.50 5.79 16.26
CA GLY A 110 10.26 6.81 15.54
C GLY A 110 10.25 6.70 13.99
N TYR A 111 9.53 5.73 13.42
CA TYR A 111 9.39 5.65 11.96
C TYR A 111 8.33 6.60 11.40
N GLY A 112 7.43 7.10 12.23
CA GLY A 112 6.27 7.88 11.82
C GLY A 112 5.23 7.06 11.05
N ARG A 113 4.06 7.64 10.88
CA ARG A 113 2.95 7.02 10.16
C ARG A 113 2.61 7.83 8.92
N GLY A 114 2.93 7.30 7.76
CA GLY A 114 2.69 7.99 6.50
C GLY A 114 1.23 7.95 6.04
N MET A 115 0.83 8.97 5.30
CA MET A 115 -0.50 9.00 4.69
C MET A 115 -0.71 7.85 3.69
N LEU A 116 0.35 7.35 3.06
CA LEU A 116 0.25 6.23 2.10
C LEU A 116 -0.29 4.95 2.75
N ASP A 117 0.00 4.70 4.01
CA ASP A 117 -0.49 3.51 4.71
C ASP A 117 -2.02 3.54 4.81
N THR A 118 -2.58 4.72 5.09
CA THR A 118 -4.03 4.94 5.14
C THR A 118 -4.63 4.96 3.73
N LEU A 119 -4.01 5.69 2.80
CA LEU A 119 -4.49 5.81 1.41
C LEU A 119 -4.45 4.47 0.67
N TYR A 120 -3.43 3.64 0.91
CA TYR A 120 -3.34 2.31 0.33
C TYR A 120 -4.54 1.44 0.73
N TYR A 121 -4.92 1.46 2.00
CA TYR A 121 -6.08 0.72 2.49
C TYR A 121 -7.38 1.17 1.80
N PHE A 122 -7.60 2.48 1.69
CA PHE A 122 -8.76 3.03 0.98
C PHE A 122 -8.75 2.68 -0.50
N GLN A 123 -7.60 2.78 -1.15
CA GLN A 123 -7.46 2.46 -2.57
C GLN A 123 -7.70 0.97 -2.84
N ALA A 124 -7.18 0.09 -2.00
CA ALA A 124 -7.40 -1.35 -2.10
C ALA A 124 -8.89 -1.71 -1.93
N ASN A 125 -9.56 -1.11 -0.93
CA ASN A 125 -10.98 -1.31 -0.73
C ASN A 125 -11.82 -0.75 -1.87
N LYS A 126 -11.49 0.44 -2.38
CA LYS A 126 -12.15 1.02 -3.56
C LYS A 126 -12.03 0.10 -4.78
N ALA A 127 -10.83 -0.43 -5.05
CA ALA A 127 -10.61 -1.34 -6.16
C ALA A 127 -11.42 -2.64 -6.02
N ARG A 128 -11.56 -3.15 -4.79
CA ARG A 128 -12.38 -4.32 -4.49
C ARG A 128 -13.86 -4.04 -4.74
N VAL A 129 -14.38 -2.95 -4.17
CA VAL A 129 -15.80 -2.55 -4.36
C VAL A 129 -16.12 -2.33 -5.82
N LEU A 130 -15.24 -1.68 -6.59
CA LEU A 130 -15.43 -1.50 -8.03
C LEU A 130 -15.46 -2.84 -8.77
N ARG A 131 -14.58 -3.77 -8.44
CA ARG A 131 -14.57 -5.11 -9.03
C ARG A 131 -15.87 -5.86 -8.74
N ASP A 132 -16.33 -5.79 -7.49
CA ASP A 132 -17.58 -6.44 -7.08
C ASP A 132 -18.78 -5.80 -7.77
N ALA A 133 -18.82 -4.48 -7.90
CA ALA A 133 -19.86 -3.76 -8.64
C ALA A 133 -19.86 -4.10 -10.13
N MET A 134 -18.67 -4.18 -10.76
CA MET A 134 -18.56 -4.60 -12.16
C MET A 134 -19.00 -6.05 -12.35
N SER A 135 -18.64 -6.94 -11.44
CA SER A 135 -19.07 -8.34 -11.44
C SER A 135 -20.59 -8.45 -11.29
N ALA A 136 -21.16 -7.72 -10.33
CA ALA A 136 -22.60 -7.66 -10.15
C ALA A 136 -23.32 -7.09 -11.39
N SER A 137 -22.81 -5.99 -11.96
CA SER A 137 -23.35 -5.40 -13.19
C SER A 137 -23.28 -6.37 -14.38
N ALA A 138 -22.18 -7.11 -14.52
CA ALA A 138 -22.05 -8.14 -15.54
C ALA A 138 -23.05 -9.28 -15.36
N ARG A 139 -23.35 -9.60 -14.11
CA ARG A 139 -24.34 -10.65 -13.77
C ARG A 139 -25.77 -10.21 -14.01
N PHE A 140 -26.12 -9.04 -13.52
CA PHE A 140 -27.50 -8.56 -13.55
C PHE A 140 -27.81 -7.69 -14.79
N GLY A 141 -26.81 -7.06 -15.38
CA GLY A 141 -26.99 -6.20 -16.55
C GLY A 141 -27.29 -6.96 -17.85
N LYS A 142 -26.99 -8.27 -17.91
CA LYS A 142 -27.36 -9.11 -19.06
C LYS A 142 -28.74 -9.77 -18.94
N GLY A 143 -29.45 -9.52 -17.85
CA GLY A 143 -30.70 -10.18 -17.55
C GLY A 143 -30.49 -11.65 -17.13
N MET A 144 -31.26 -12.09 -16.16
CA MET A 144 -31.30 -13.50 -15.78
C MET A 144 -32.32 -14.22 -16.65
N VAL A 145 -31.90 -15.29 -17.33
CA VAL A 145 -32.83 -16.11 -18.10
C VAL A 145 -33.56 -17.03 -17.13
N LEU A 146 -34.86 -16.82 -17.01
CA LEU A 146 -35.75 -17.71 -16.29
C LEU A 146 -36.47 -18.60 -17.31
N ALA A 147 -36.25 -19.89 -17.23
CA ALA A 147 -36.98 -20.87 -18.05
C ALA A 147 -37.84 -21.75 -17.11
N ALA A 148 -39.15 -21.63 -17.29
CA ALA A 148 -40.09 -22.56 -16.69
C ALA A 148 -40.35 -23.71 -17.70
N VAL A 149 -40.06 -24.93 -17.31
CA VAL A 149 -40.19 -26.12 -18.19
C VAL A 149 -41.19 -27.07 -17.58
N ASP A 150 -42.12 -27.52 -18.38
CA ASP A 150 -43.06 -28.57 -17.99
C ASP A 150 -42.34 -29.91 -17.90
N GLN A 151 -42.22 -30.40 -16.69
CA GLN A 151 -41.59 -31.69 -16.45
C GLN A 151 -42.63 -32.80 -16.45
N LEU A 152 -42.42 -33.83 -17.31
CA LEU A 152 -43.24 -35.02 -17.30
C LEU A 152 -43.11 -35.73 -15.96
N ARG A 153 -44.24 -36.10 -15.37
CA ARG A 153 -44.29 -36.90 -14.13
C ARG A 153 -44.98 -38.18 -14.34
N GLY A 154 -44.47 -39.23 -13.72
CA GLY A 154 -45.11 -40.53 -13.69
C GLY A 154 -46.40 -40.56 -12.85
N PRO A 155 -47.10 -41.71 -12.82
CA PRO A 155 -48.28 -41.89 -12.02
C PRO A 155 -48.05 -41.71 -10.50
N ASP A 156 -46.81 -41.85 -10.07
CA ASP A 156 -46.33 -41.69 -8.70
C ASP A 156 -45.98 -40.21 -8.36
N GLY A 157 -46.20 -39.32 -9.32
CA GLY A 157 -45.88 -37.87 -9.16
C GLY A 157 -44.41 -37.53 -9.24
N ARG A 158 -43.52 -38.52 -9.44
CA ARG A 158 -42.09 -38.28 -9.58
C ARG A 158 -41.72 -37.83 -10.99
N PRO A 159 -40.68 -37.03 -11.15
CA PRO A 159 -40.16 -36.69 -12.47
C PRO A 159 -39.80 -37.94 -13.28
N VAL A 160 -40.19 -37.98 -14.54
CA VAL A 160 -39.73 -39.00 -15.44
C VAL A 160 -38.30 -38.69 -15.85
N SER A 161 -37.39 -39.61 -15.56
CA SER A 161 -35.99 -39.51 -15.95
C SER A 161 -35.76 -40.28 -17.27
N GLY A 162 -34.85 -39.80 -18.10
CA GLY A 162 -34.37 -40.50 -19.28
C GLY A 162 -33.56 -41.76 -18.91
N GLU A 163 -33.08 -42.47 -19.92
CA GLU A 163 -32.25 -43.67 -19.72
C GLU A 163 -30.95 -43.40 -19.00
N ASP A 164 -30.46 -42.14 -19.08
CA ASP A 164 -29.27 -41.65 -18.43
C ASP A 164 -29.53 -41.14 -16.99
N GLY A 165 -30.76 -41.25 -16.51
CA GLY A 165 -31.17 -40.71 -15.19
C GLY A 165 -31.36 -39.19 -15.12
N SER A 166 -31.16 -38.46 -16.22
CA SER A 166 -31.35 -37.02 -16.28
C SER A 166 -32.84 -36.67 -16.44
N THR A 167 -33.23 -35.53 -15.88
CA THR A 167 -34.56 -34.97 -16.05
C THR A 167 -34.60 -33.94 -17.17
N VAL A 168 -35.78 -33.60 -17.69
CA VAL A 168 -35.95 -32.54 -18.67
C VAL A 168 -35.35 -31.22 -18.15
N VAL A 169 -35.50 -30.94 -16.86
CA VAL A 169 -34.92 -29.74 -16.21
C VAL A 169 -33.39 -29.79 -16.29
N ASP A 170 -32.76 -30.93 -16.08
CA ASP A 170 -31.30 -31.05 -16.13
C ASP A 170 -30.77 -30.90 -17.56
N ALA A 171 -31.49 -31.44 -18.57
CA ALA A 171 -31.15 -31.20 -19.95
C ALA A 171 -31.20 -29.70 -20.33
N TRP A 172 -32.23 -28.98 -19.91
CA TRP A 172 -32.34 -27.56 -20.13
C TRP A 172 -31.29 -26.75 -19.37
N LYS A 173 -30.96 -27.12 -18.13
CA LYS A 173 -29.83 -26.51 -17.39
C LYS A 173 -28.54 -26.60 -18.15
N THR A 174 -28.25 -27.77 -18.70
CA THR A 174 -27.02 -28.03 -19.47
C THR A 174 -26.99 -27.20 -20.74
N GLU A 175 -28.11 -27.10 -21.46
CA GLU A 175 -28.18 -26.36 -22.71
C GLU A 175 -28.08 -24.83 -22.45
N LEU A 176 -28.76 -24.32 -21.46
CA LEU A 176 -28.68 -22.88 -21.08
C LEU A 176 -27.31 -22.52 -20.51
N ALA A 177 -26.63 -23.43 -19.82
CA ALA A 177 -25.25 -23.25 -19.39
C ALA A 177 -24.28 -23.12 -20.56
N ARG A 178 -24.54 -23.80 -21.69
CA ARG A 178 -23.77 -23.63 -22.93
C ARG A 178 -24.03 -22.30 -23.63
N MET A 179 -25.27 -21.78 -23.56
CA MET A 179 -25.65 -20.55 -24.26
C MET A 179 -25.32 -19.26 -23.52
N SER A 180 -25.39 -19.26 -22.19
CA SER A 180 -25.12 -18.08 -21.38
C SER A 180 -24.49 -18.48 -20.05
N ALA A 181 -23.23 -18.65 -20.07
CA ALA A 181 -22.37 -19.32 -19.10
C ALA A 181 -22.69 -19.21 -17.59
N GLU A 182 -23.52 -18.32 -17.08
CA GLU A 182 -23.56 -18.18 -15.62
C GLU A 182 -24.91 -17.74 -14.99
N HIS A 183 -25.96 -17.43 -15.78
CA HIS A 183 -27.14 -16.75 -15.22
C HIS A 183 -28.49 -17.28 -15.72
N ALA A 184 -28.62 -18.60 -15.81
CA ALA A 184 -29.90 -19.21 -16.13
C ALA A 184 -30.44 -20.00 -14.93
N ILE A 185 -31.67 -19.77 -14.56
CA ILE A 185 -32.42 -20.60 -13.61
C ILE A 185 -33.48 -21.36 -14.39
N VAL A 186 -33.39 -22.69 -14.36
CA VAL A 186 -34.38 -23.56 -14.93
C VAL A 186 -35.12 -24.28 -13.79
N HIS A 187 -36.42 -24.19 -13.81
CA HIS A 187 -37.27 -24.83 -12.81
C HIS A 187 -38.50 -25.49 -13.45
N ASP A 188 -39.14 -26.42 -12.74
CA ASP A 188 -40.41 -26.96 -13.16
C ASP A 188 -41.48 -25.85 -13.13
N SER A 189 -42.32 -25.75 -14.15
CA SER A 189 -43.37 -24.71 -14.24
C SER A 189 -44.33 -24.72 -13.04
N ARG A 190 -44.37 -25.80 -12.31
CA ARG A 190 -45.22 -25.97 -11.11
C ARG A 190 -44.57 -25.46 -9.85
N ASP A 191 -43.23 -25.25 -9.87
CA ASP A 191 -42.54 -24.73 -8.74
C ASP A 191 -42.66 -23.20 -8.69
N LYS A 192 -43.02 -22.66 -7.53
CA LYS A 192 -43.06 -21.20 -7.34
C LYS A 192 -41.65 -20.69 -7.08
N VAL A 193 -41.08 -20.00 -8.07
CA VAL A 193 -39.80 -19.30 -7.92
C VAL A 193 -40.09 -17.84 -7.68
N SER A 194 -39.68 -17.30 -6.53
CA SER A 194 -39.72 -15.87 -6.24
C SER A 194 -38.31 -15.29 -6.39
N ILE A 195 -38.15 -14.29 -7.26
CA ILE A 195 -36.93 -13.52 -7.35
C ILE A 195 -37.02 -12.37 -6.36
N VAL A 196 -36.16 -12.38 -5.36
CA VAL A 196 -36.02 -11.24 -4.45
C VAL A 196 -35.14 -10.22 -5.16
N GLN A 197 -35.72 -9.12 -5.62
CA GLN A 197 -34.97 -7.96 -6.08
C GLN A 197 -34.43 -7.26 -4.82
N GLY A 198 -33.09 -7.29 -4.64
CA GLY A 198 -32.37 -6.56 -3.62
C GLY A 198 -31.96 -5.17 -4.08
#